data_702cabd1de427d5bfdca95a2fc526163
#
_entry.id   702cabd1de427d5bfdca95a2fc526163
#
_cell.length_a   1.000
_cell.length_b   1.000
_cell.length_c   1.000
_cell.angle_alpha   90.00
_cell.angle_beta   90.00
_cell.angle_gamma   90.00
#
_symmetry.space_group_name_H-M   'P 1'
#
loop_
_entity.id
_entity.type
_entity.pdbx_description
1 polymer ?
#
loop_
_entity_poly.entity_id
_entity_poly.type
_entity_poly.pdbx_seq_one_letter_code
_entity_poly.pdbx_strand_id
1 'polypeptide(L)'
;MSSPTSRPLTMFYVSHVTPGFIKLLETHNDEATAMIEAAAKASLDREDHLYCCFFKDGRADELGHNRNAPEGSIRAWFGQNETGGFTAMLPDEY
;
A
#
# COMPACT_ATOMS: atom_id res chain seq x y z
N MET A 1 2.66 -25.61 -18.77
CA MET A 1 2.64 -25.03 -18.69
C MET A 1 2.49 -24.22 -18.42
N SER A 2 2.35 -23.89 -18.45
CA SER A 2 2.22 -23.11 -18.35
C SER A 2 2.18 -22.15 -18.10
N SER A 3 2.11 -21.66 -18.18
CA SER A 3 2.09 -20.78 -18.10
C SER A 3 2.02 -19.94 -17.74
N PRO A 4 2.02 -19.68 -17.55
CA PRO A 4 1.83 -18.88 -17.35
C PRO A 4 1.76 -17.91 -17.11
N THR A 5 1.79 -17.44 -17.07
CA THR A 5 1.77 -16.58 -16.94
C THR A 5 1.83 -15.69 -17.04
N SER A 6 1.69 -15.29 -17.13
CA SER A 6 1.70 -14.53 -17.47
C SER A 6 1.65 -13.32 -17.11
N ARG A 7 1.51 -12.96 -16.41
CA ARG A 7 1.39 -11.80 -15.97
C ARG A 7 2.57 -11.33 -15.60
N PRO A 8 2.99 -10.57 -15.90
CA PRO A 8 4.15 -10.06 -15.60
C PRO A 8 4.17 -9.32 -14.55
N LEU A 9 4.16 -9.17 -14.36
CA LEU A 9 4.16 -8.63 -13.75
C LEU A 9 4.57 -7.92 -12.92
N THR A 10 4.16 -7.33 -12.58
CA THR A 10 4.42 -6.36 -11.79
C THR A 10 4.19 -6.87 -10.50
N MET A 11 5.06 -7.22 -9.77
CA MET A 11 4.94 -7.56 -8.48
C MET A 11 4.85 -6.37 -7.64
N PHE A 12 3.95 -6.27 -6.71
CA PHE A 12 3.89 -5.18 -5.75
C PHE A 12 5.03 -5.33 -4.77
N TYR A 13 5.85 -4.30 -4.65
CA TYR A 13 6.87 -4.26 -3.60
C TYR A 13 7.17 -2.79 -3.28
N VAL A 14 7.53 -2.55 -2.03
CA VAL A 14 7.87 -1.20 -1.57
C VAL A 14 9.38 -1.02 -1.73
N SER A 15 9.77 -0.11 -2.61
CA SER A 15 11.18 0.16 -2.88
C SER A 15 11.68 1.40 -2.16
N HIS A 16 10.78 2.30 -1.77
CA HIS A 16 11.14 3.55 -1.10
C HIS A 16 10.11 3.83 -0.01
N VAL A 17 10.58 4.51 1.04
CA VAL A 17 9.69 4.94 2.11
C VAL A 17 9.98 6.40 2.40
N THR A 18 8.95 7.16 2.76
CA THR A 18 9.12 8.54 3.18
C THR A 18 9.45 8.62 4.65
N PRO A 19 9.99 9.75 5.12
CA PRO A 19 10.24 9.90 6.55
C PRO A 19 9.00 9.67 7.41
N GLY A 20 7.83 10.11 6.95
CA GLY A 20 6.59 9.88 7.71
C GLY A 20 6.26 8.41 7.82
N PHE A 21 6.45 7.65 6.74
CA PHE A 21 6.18 6.22 6.80
C PHE A 21 7.20 5.50 7.66
N ILE A 22 8.46 5.94 7.64
CA ILE A 22 9.46 5.36 8.54
C ILE A 22 9.03 5.53 9.99
N LYS A 23 8.55 6.72 10.33
CA LYS A 23 8.08 6.96 11.68
C LYS A 23 6.88 6.10 12.02
N LEU A 24 6.00 5.87 11.06
CA LEU A 24 4.87 4.98 11.26
C LEU A 24 5.32 3.56 11.53
N LEU A 25 6.33 3.09 10.79
CA LEU A 25 6.89 1.77 11.02
C LEU A 25 7.47 1.65 12.44
N GLU A 26 8.09 2.72 12.92
CA GLU A 26 8.69 2.70 14.25
C GLU A 26 7.67 2.71 15.37
N THR A 27 6.56 3.38 15.17
CA THR A 27 5.55 3.55 16.21
C THR A 27 4.39 2.59 16.09
N HIS A 28 4.07 2.16 14.85
CA HIS A 28 2.93 1.30 14.57
C HIS A 28 3.32 0.26 13.53
N ASN A 29 4.30 -0.56 13.89
CA ASN A 29 4.86 -1.51 12.93
C ASN A 29 3.83 -2.50 12.40
N ASP A 30 3.02 -3.06 13.29
CA ASP A 30 2.04 -4.06 12.88
C ASP A 30 1.00 -3.47 11.96
N GLU A 31 0.58 -2.24 12.25
CA GLU A 31 -0.42 -1.56 11.44
C GLU A 31 0.13 -1.22 10.06
N ALA A 32 1.38 -0.73 10.03
CA ALA A 32 2.01 -0.40 8.75
C ALA A 32 2.19 -1.65 7.90
N THR A 33 2.64 -2.73 8.51
CA THR A 33 2.83 -3.99 7.80
C THR A 33 1.51 -4.51 7.25
N ALA A 34 0.45 -4.42 8.04
CA ALA A 34 -0.87 -4.87 7.60
C ALA A 34 -1.35 -4.06 6.39
N MET A 35 -1.05 -2.76 6.36
CA MET A 35 -1.43 -1.94 5.22
C MET A 35 -0.63 -2.29 3.97
N ILE A 36 0.67 -2.60 4.13
CA ILE A 36 1.46 -3.07 3.00
C ILE A 36 0.84 -4.35 2.42
N GLU A 37 0.43 -5.25 3.29
CA GLU A 37 -0.18 -6.50 2.83
C GLU A 37 -1.52 -6.24 2.15
N ALA A 38 -2.29 -5.27 2.64
CA ALA A 38 -3.56 -4.93 2.02
C ALA A 38 -3.34 -4.37 0.61
N ALA A 39 -2.30 -3.54 0.44
CA ALA A 39 -1.97 -3.01 -0.88
C ALA A 39 -1.51 -4.12 -1.81
N ALA A 40 -0.69 -5.03 -1.32
CA ALA A 40 -0.22 -6.15 -2.13
C ALA A 40 -1.38 -7.02 -2.58
N LYS A 41 -2.33 -7.26 -1.69
CA LYS A 41 -3.49 -8.05 -2.02
C LYS A 41 -4.35 -7.35 -3.07
N ALA A 42 -4.55 -6.04 -2.92
CA ALA A 42 -5.33 -5.28 -3.90
C ALA A 42 -4.66 -5.31 -5.27
N SER A 43 -3.33 -5.32 -5.29
CA SER A 43 -2.60 -5.32 -6.56
C SER A 43 -2.78 -6.62 -7.34
N LEU A 44 -3.21 -7.69 -6.68
CA LEU A 44 -3.52 -8.92 -7.37
C LEU A 44 -4.84 -8.83 -8.12
N ASP A 45 -5.74 -7.96 -7.66
CA ASP A 45 -7.05 -7.81 -8.28
C ASP A 45 -7.06 -6.75 -9.37
N ARG A 46 -6.22 -5.73 -9.23
CA ARG A 46 -6.18 -4.68 -10.22
C ARG A 46 -4.82 -4.01 -10.21
N GLU A 47 -4.42 -3.55 -11.38
CA GLU A 47 -3.18 -2.80 -11.54
C GLU A 47 -3.49 -1.33 -11.42
N ASP A 48 -2.81 -0.63 -10.54
CA ASP A 48 -3.05 0.78 -10.32
C ASP A 48 -1.73 1.46 -9.99
N HIS A 49 -1.71 2.77 -10.13
CA HIS A 49 -0.53 3.56 -9.80
C HIS A 49 -0.51 3.97 -8.34
N LEU A 50 -1.62 3.86 -7.66
CA LEU A 50 -1.74 4.32 -6.28
C LEU A 50 -2.72 3.45 -5.53
N TYR A 51 -2.28 2.93 -4.41
CA TYR A 51 -3.13 2.16 -3.51
C TYR A 51 -3.22 2.92 -2.20
N CYS A 52 -4.44 3.25 -1.79
CA CYS A 52 -4.70 3.99 -0.56
C CYS A 52 -5.23 3.03 0.48
N CYS A 53 -4.51 2.85 1.56
CA CYS A 53 -4.86 1.87 2.57
C CYS A 53 -5.15 2.53 3.90
N PHE A 54 -5.88 1.81 4.75
CA PHE A 54 -6.14 2.28 6.09
C PHE A 54 -6.11 1.10 7.06
N PHE A 55 -5.93 1.43 8.33
CA PHE A 55 -5.99 0.45 9.40
C PHE A 55 -6.90 0.99 10.48
N LYS A 56 -7.87 0.20 10.86
CA LYS A 56 -8.77 0.57 11.95
C LYS A 56 -9.37 -0.69 12.56
N ASP A 57 -9.51 -0.67 13.87
CA ASP A 57 -10.18 -1.75 14.61
C ASP A 57 -9.57 -3.12 14.32
N GLY A 58 -8.24 -3.16 14.26
CA GLY A 58 -7.51 -4.41 14.11
C GLY A 58 -7.40 -4.94 12.69
N ARG A 59 -7.84 -4.16 11.69
CA ARG A 59 -7.82 -4.62 10.30
C ARG A 59 -7.31 -3.55 9.37
N ALA A 60 -6.60 -3.97 8.34
CA ALA A 60 -6.19 -3.08 7.26
C ALA A 60 -6.98 -3.45 6.01
N ASP A 61 -7.25 -2.45 5.19
CA ASP A 61 -7.92 -2.67 3.93
C ASP A 61 -7.51 -1.57 2.95
N GLU A 62 -7.85 -1.78 1.69
CA GLU A 62 -7.52 -0.84 0.65
C GLU A 62 -8.81 -0.16 0.16
N LEU A 63 -8.74 1.16 -0.03
CA LEU A 63 -9.93 1.97 -0.25
C LEU A 63 -10.49 1.94 -1.66
N GLY A 64 -9.73 1.41 -2.61
CA GLY A 64 -10.19 1.46 -4.00
C GLY A 64 -10.16 2.88 -4.51
N HIS A 65 -11.18 3.26 -5.26
CA HIS A 65 -11.23 4.60 -5.83
C HIS A 65 -11.79 5.64 -4.89
N ASN A 66 -12.34 5.21 -3.78
CA ASN A 66 -13.02 6.12 -2.88
C ASN A 66 -12.08 7.02 -2.10
N ARG A 67 -11.00 6.52 -1.58
CA ARG A 67 -9.99 7.28 -0.83
C ARG A 67 -10.49 7.94 0.45
N ASN A 68 -11.68 7.59 0.91
CA ASN A 68 -12.22 8.13 2.15
C ASN A 68 -12.11 7.08 3.24
N ALA A 69 -11.08 7.20 4.07
CA ALA A 69 -10.88 6.27 5.16
C ALA A 69 -11.83 6.59 6.31
N PRO A 70 -12.18 5.58 7.11
CA PRO A 70 -12.99 5.84 8.30
C PRO A 70 -12.27 6.80 9.24
N GLU A 71 -13.03 7.59 9.94
CA GLU A 71 -12.47 8.55 10.88
C GLU A 71 -11.70 7.82 11.97
N GLY A 72 -10.54 8.34 12.33
CA GLY A 72 -9.71 7.73 13.36
C GLY A 72 -8.82 6.60 12.85
N SER A 73 -8.83 6.33 11.54
CA SER A 73 -7.97 5.28 11.01
C SER A 73 -6.55 5.78 10.80
N ILE A 74 -5.61 4.85 10.83
CA ILE A 74 -4.25 5.10 10.38
C ILE A 74 -4.25 4.90 8.87
N ARG A 75 -3.59 5.77 8.12
CA ARG A 75 -3.61 5.71 6.66
C ARG A 75 -2.22 5.71 6.09
N ALA A 76 -2.06 5.01 4.97
CA ALA A 76 -0.81 5.00 4.23
C ALA A 76 -1.13 4.82 2.76
N TRP A 77 -0.39 5.51 1.91
CA TRP A 77 -0.55 5.44 0.48
C TRP A 77 0.68 4.82 -0.14
N PHE A 78 0.47 4.07 -1.21
CA PHE A 78 1.55 3.39 -1.92
C PHE A 78 1.47 3.78 -3.38
N GLY A 79 2.38 4.66 -3.78
CA GLY A 79 2.39 5.20 -5.14
C GLY A 79 3.52 4.62 -5.96
N GLN A 80 3.21 4.21 -7.19
CA GLN A 80 4.22 3.63 -8.07
C GLN A 80 5.28 4.67 -8.41
N ASN A 81 6.54 4.26 -8.36
CA ASN A 81 7.65 5.16 -8.64
C ASN A 81 8.39 4.74 -9.89
N GLU A 82 9.48 5.44 -10.20
CA GLU A 82 10.22 5.23 -11.45
C GLU A 82 10.91 3.88 -11.52
N THR A 83 11.14 3.26 -10.39
CA THR A 83 11.85 1.98 -10.37
C THR A 83 10.94 0.80 -10.67
N GLY A 84 9.64 1.05 -10.78
CA GLY A 84 8.66 -0.02 -10.93
C GLY A 84 8.11 -0.51 -9.61
N GLY A 85 8.74 -0.11 -8.50
CA GLY A 85 8.23 -0.43 -7.18
C GLY A 85 7.31 0.67 -6.68
N PHE A 86 7.01 0.64 -5.40
CA PHE A 86 6.10 1.59 -4.80
C PHE A 86 6.77 2.36 -3.66
N THR A 87 6.39 3.61 -3.53
CA THR A 87 6.82 4.44 -2.41
C THR A 87 5.74 4.41 -1.36
N ALA A 88 6.09 3.98 -0.16
CA ALA A 88 5.16 4.00 0.96
C ALA A 88 5.25 5.37 1.62
N MET A 89 4.10 6.00 1.83
CA MET A 89 4.05 7.36 2.32
C MET A 89 2.77 7.60 3.10
N LEU A 90 2.74 8.71 3.82
CA LEU A 90 1.50 9.16 4.43
C LEU A 90 0.74 10.01 3.42
N PRO A 91 -0.59 10.12 3.56
CA PRO A 91 -1.38 10.87 2.56
C PRO A 91 -0.91 12.30 2.36
N ASP A 92 -0.45 12.96 3.40
CA ASP A 92 -0.01 14.34 3.28
C ASP A 92 1.40 14.48 2.70
N GLU A 93 2.05 13.38 2.41
CA GLU A 93 3.36 13.40 1.74
C GLU A 93 3.23 13.14 0.25
N TYR A 94 2.04 12.94 -0.22
CA TYR A 94 1.79 12.66 -1.64
C TYR A 94 1.93 13.94 -2.51
#